data_b3891b1708103ac4a7fa97f2e18cc313
#
_entry.id   b3891b1708103ac4a7fa97f2e18cc313
#
_cell.length_a   1.000
_cell.length_b   1.000
_cell.length_c   1.000
_cell.angle_alpha   90.00
_cell.angle_beta   90.00
_cell.angle_gamma   90.00
#
_symmetry.space_group_name_H-M   'P 1'
#
loop_
_entity.id
_entity.type
_entity.pdbx_description
1 polymer ?
#
loop_
_entity_poly.entity_id
_entity_poly.type
_entity_poly.pdbx_seq_one_letter_code
_entity_poly.pdbx_strand_id
1 'polypeptide(L)'
;MYVRRLGGTNPAITRAQRVIVHSRKGPVKGVVGSVAPHLMRTDTGAPKVPKIHELFIDIGADSRKAAEKLVRVGDPITLNDQFELLRDDLVVARAFDNRVGTWAVAETLRLLKTGRVKLNAEVCVVANTMEEVGLFGARQIAYSLHPDVALVMDVTHATDYPTVDKRQHGDIKVGQGPTVTHGNCNHPEVIKRVEQVAKRLKINLQHEAISSTSGTDTDAVFWTRGGIPSGLISLPNRYMHSPVEVVSLKDLEQIPQLMAGFAKSLKKGEQFKVKI
;
A
#
# COMPACT_ATOMS: atom_id res chain seq x y z
N MET A 1 24.03 4.61 14.76
CA MET A 1 24.03 3.53 13.76
C MET A 1 23.74 4.11 12.39
N TYR A 2 24.43 3.70 11.34
CA TYR A 2 24.06 4.05 9.96
C TYR A 2 23.03 3.08 9.40
N VAL A 3 22.26 3.53 8.41
CA VAL A 3 21.10 2.80 7.89
C VAL A 3 21.12 2.72 6.37
N ARG A 4 20.37 1.78 5.84
CA ARG A 4 20.01 1.67 4.42
C ARG A 4 18.50 1.69 4.29
N ARG A 5 17.99 2.27 3.23
CA ARG A 5 16.54 2.24 2.98
C ARG A 5 16.08 0.85 2.54
N LEU A 6 14.86 0.54 2.89
CA LEU A 6 14.09 -0.57 2.39
C LEU A 6 12.84 0.03 1.74
N GLY A 7 12.59 -0.28 0.46
CA GLY A 7 11.47 0.32 -0.28
C GLY A 7 11.59 1.82 -0.57
N GLY A 8 10.46 2.49 -0.70
CA GLY A 8 10.31 3.87 -1.14
C GLY A 8 10.54 4.97 -0.10
N THR A 9 11.34 4.76 0.94
CA THR A 9 11.56 5.73 2.03
C THR A 9 12.12 7.07 1.54
N ASN A 10 11.47 8.18 1.92
CA ASN A 10 11.91 9.54 1.62
C ASN A 10 12.85 10.07 2.73
N PRO A 11 14.14 10.35 2.43
CA PRO A 11 15.08 10.84 3.44
C PRO A 11 14.73 12.22 4.00
N ALA A 12 13.99 13.06 3.27
CA ALA A 12 13.62 14.39 3.74
C ALA A 12 12.72 14.35 4.99
N ILE A 13 11.78 13.40 5.04
CA ILE A 13 10.84 13.26 6.15
C ILE A 13 11.31 12.27 7.22
N THR A 14 12.42 11.57 7.00
CA THR A 14 12.98 10.61 7.96
C THR A 14 13.77 11.29 9.07
N ARG A 15 14.35 12.47 8.81
CA ARG A 15 15.13 13.24 9.79
C ARG A 15 14.25 13.64 10.99
N ALA A 16 14.83 13.60 12.19
CA ALA A 16 14.19 13.96 13.46
C ALA A 16 12.99 13.09 13.88
N GLN A 17 12.80 11.95 13.24
CA GLN A 17 11.75 11.01 13.58
C GLN A 17 12.15 10.08 14.73
N ARG A 18 11.16 9.62 15.48
CA ARG A 18 11.31 8.50 16.41
C ARG A 18 11.20 7.18 15.65
N VAL A 19 11.98 6.20 16.07
CA VAL A 19 12.03 4.89 15.41
C VAL A 19 12.01 3.75 16.41
N ILE A 20 11.63 2.58 15.93
CA ILE A 20 11.78 1.29 16.60
C ILE A 20 12.73 0.43 15.77
N VAL A 21 13.81 -0.04 16.37
CA VAL A 21 14.65 -1.09 15.81
C VAL A 21 14.10 -2.44 16.29
N HIS A 22 13.72 -3.29 15.37
CA HIS A 22 13.14 -4.61 15.67
C HIS A 22 14.25 -5.64 15.86
N SER A 23 14.86 -5.63 17.04
CA SER A 23 15.94 -6.55 17.38
C SER A 23 15.42 -7.93 17.81
N ARG A 24 16.27 -8.95 17.74
CA ARG A 24 15.92 -10.30 18.25
C ARG A 24 15.60 -10.35 19.75
N LYS A 25 16.05 -9.36 20.50
CA LYS A 25 15.82 -9.25 21.95
C LYS A 25 14.59 -8.42 22.30
N GLY A 26 13.87 -7.95 21.29
CA GLY A 26 12.71 -7.09 21.42
C GLY A 26 12.96 -5.71 20.80
N PRO A 27 11.93 -4.85 20.82
CA PRO A 27 11.97 -3.52 20.23
C PRO A 27 12.93 -2.60 20.99
N VAL A 28 13.81 -1.91 20.27
CA VAL A 28 14.71 -0.88 20.80
C VAL A 28 14.30 0.47 20.25
N LYS A 29 14.00 1.41 21.14
CA LYS A 29 13.65 2.78 20.76
C LYS A 29 14.88 3.54 20.31
N GLY A 30 14.72 4.40 19.28
CA GLY A 30 15.76 5.26 18.78
C GLY A 30 15.19 6.54 18.17
N VAL A 31 16.08 7.42 17.78
CA VAL A 31 15.76 8.66 17.07
C VAL A 31 16.67 8.82 15.86
N VAL A 32 16.14 9.35 14.76
CA VAL A 32 16.97 9.76 13.63
C VAL A 32 17.59 11.10 13.96
N GLY A 33 18.88 11.13 14.19
CA GLY A 33 19.61 12.33 14.60
C GLY A 33 19.58 13.42 13.53
N SER A 34 19.64 14.65 14.00
CA SER A 34 19.78 15.83 13.14
C SER A 34 20.74 16.83 13.81
N VAL A 35 21.60 17.44 13.03
CA VAL A 35 22.48 18.50 13.50
C VAL A 35 21.65 19.74 13.81
N ALA A 36 21.88 20.33 14.98
CA ALA A 36 21.19 21.56 15.36
C ALA A 36 21.56 22.71 14.40
N PRO A 37 20.61 23.64 14.08
CA PRO A 37 20.87 24.72 13.16
C PRO A 37 22.10 25.56 13.50
N HIS A 38 22.35 25.79 14.78
CA HIS A 38 23.51 26.57 15.27
C HIS A 38 24.87 25.90 15.00
N LEU A 39 24.89 24.61 14.71
CA LEU A 39 26.10 23.84 14.37
C LEU A 39 26.23 23.57 12.86
N MET A 40 25.25 24.03 12.07
CA MET A 40 25.33 23.95 10.62
C MET A 40 26.20 25.06 10.07
N ARG A 41 27.09 24.75 9.15
CA ARG A 41 27.86 25.76 8.41
C ARG A 41 26.91 26.63 7.58
N THR A 42 26.98 27.93 7.70
CA THR A 42 26.09 28.90 7.05
C THR A 42 26.46 29.25 5.61
N ASP A 43 27.58 28.77 5.14
CA ASP A 43 28.21 29.17 3.88
C ASP A 43 27.80 28.29 2.64
N THR A 44 26.85 27.41 2.77
CA THR A 44 26.57 26.42 1.73
C THR A 44 25.19 26.51 1.05
N GLY A 45 24.49 27.63 1.15
CA GLY A 45 23.17 27.81 0.52
C GLY A 45 22.04 27.08 1.21
N ALA A 46 20.92 26.83 0.49
CA ALA A 46 19.75 26.14 1.06
C ALA A 46 20.10 24.76 1.62
N PRO A 47 19.52 24.36 2.76
CA PRO A 47 19.76 23.05 3.36
C PRO A 47 19.45 21.93 2.37
N LYS A 48 20.44 21.10 2.04
CA LYS A 48 20.24 19.93 1.18
C LYS A 48 19.53 18.81 1.93
N VAL A 49 18.61 18.12 1.26
CA VAL A 49 18.03 16.89 1.78
C VAL A 49 19.16 15.85 1.92
N PRO A 50 19.39 15.29 3.11
CA PRO A 50 20.44 14.30 3.32
C PRO A 50 20.14 13.02 2.53
N LYS A 51 21.17 12.37 2.06
CA LYS A 51 21.02 11.00 1.55
C LYS A 51 20.82 10.02 2.71
N ILE A 52 20.14 8.91 2.45
CA ILE A 52 19.83 7.91 3.49
C ILE A 52 21.08 7.43 4.25
N HIS A 53 22.19 7.26 3.56
CA HIS A 53 23.45 6.80 4.18
C HIS A 53 24.15 7.88 5.03
N GLU A 54 23.71 9.12 4.95
CA GLU A 54 24.17 10.22 5.79
C GLU A 54 23.33 10.35 7.08
N LEU A 55 22.18 9.68 7.14
CA LEU A 55 21.35 9.61 8.32
C LEU A 55 21.91 8.59 9.31
N PHE A 56 21.73 8.86 10.58
CA PHE A 56 22.10 7.95 11.66
C PHE A 56 20.99 7.86 12.70
N ILE A 57 20.91 6.71 13.35
CA ILE A 57 19.99 6.48 14.45
C ILE A 57 20.77 6.41 15.75
N ASP A 58 20.33 7.22 16.70
CA ASP A 58 20.77 7.20 18.08
C ASP A 58 19.82 6.31 18.89
N ILE A 59 20.38 5.34 19.60
CA ILE A 59 19.68 4.41 20.49
C ILE A 59 20.14 4.57 21.94
N GLY A 60 20.84 5.66 22.26
CA GLY A 60 21.40 5.93 23.59
C GLY A 60 22.60 5.08 23.98
N ALA A 61 23.26 4.43 23.01
CA ALA A 61 24.44 3.63 23.28
C ALA A 61 25.71 4.51 23.20
N ASP A 62 26.56 4.42 24.22
CA ASP A 62 27.82 5.18 24.36
C ASP A 62 28.98 4.60 23.53
N SER A 63 28.84 3.39 23.07
CA SER A 63 29.90 2.70 22.32
C SER A 63 29.31 1.68 21.33
N ARG A 64 30.13 1.32 20.34
CA ARG A 64 29.81 0.23 19.42
C ARG A 64 29.49 -1.07 20.17
N LYS A 65 30.30 -1.42 21.17
CA LYS A 65 30.10 -2.65 21.95
C LYS A 65 28.79 -2.62 22.75
N ALA A 66 28.39 -1.47 23.25
CA ALA A 66 27.08 -1.29 23.89
C ALA A 66 25.92 -1.44 22.88
N ALA A 67 26.05 -0.82 21.71
CA ALA A 67 25.04 -0.93 20.64
C ALA A 67 24.87 -2.39 20.15
N GLU A 68 25.97 -3.14 19.95
CA GLU A 68 25.95 -4.53 19.51
C GLU A 68 25.29 -5.49 20.51
N LYS A 69 25.17 -5.10 21.77
CA LYS A 69 24.40 -5.86 22.78
C LYS A 69 22.88 -5.74 22.59
N LEU A 70 22.43 -4.65 21.98
CA LEU A 70 21.01 -4.31 21.79
C LEU A 70 20.51 -4.66 20.40
N VAL A 71 21.32 -4.38 19.39
CA VAL A 71 20.94 -4.47 17.96
C VAL A 71 22.09 -5.05 17.14
N ARG A 72 21.76 -5.54 15.95
CA ARG A 72 22.74 -6.08 15.00
C ARG A 72 22.50 -5.54 13.58
N VAL A 73 23.46 -5.73 12.71
CA VAL A 73 23.31 -5.46 11.28
C VAL A 73 22.19 -6.33 10.71
N GLY A 74 21.27 -5.71 9.96
CA GLY A 74 20.12 -6.36 9.35
C GLY A 74 18.83 -6.30 10.18
N ASP A 75 18.84 -5.78 11.40
CA ASP A 75 17.60 -5.55 12.15
C ASP A 75 16.76 -4.46 11.45
N PRO A 76 15.49 -4.73 11.12
CA PRO A 76 14.66 -3.75 10.46
C PRO A 76 14.27 -2.61 11.40
N ILE A 77 14.02 -1.44 10.80
CA ILE A 77 13.71 -0.22 11.52
C ILE A 77 12.44 0.38 10.95
N THR A 78 11.50 0.72 11.81
CA THR A 78 10.26 1.41 11.43
C THR A 78 10.15 2.75 12.15
N LEU A 79 9.47 3.70 11.52
CA LEU A 79 9.04 4.93 12.19
C LEU A 79 8.08 4.58 13.32
N ASN A 80 8.14 5.33 14.42
CA ASN A 80 7.33 5.06 15.62
C ASN A 80 6.17 6.04 15.70
N ASP A 81 5.21 5.86 14.80
CA ASP A 81 4.00 6.68 14.71
C ASP A 81 2.79 5.83 15.08
N GLN A 82 1.78 6.48 15.63
CA GLN A 82 0.55 5.87 16.11
C GLN A 82 -0.57 6.05 15.08
N PHE A 83 -1.59 5.20 15.17
CA PHE A 83 -2.86 5.40 14.48
C PHE A 83 -3.66 6.46 15.25
N GLU A 84 -4.17 7.46 14.54
CA GLU A 84 -4.96 8.54 15.12
C GLU A 84 -6.18 8.85 14.24
N LEU A 85 -7.30 9.14 14.88
CA LEU A 85 -8.46 9.74 14.23
C LEU A 85 -8.16 11.22 14.00
N LEU A 86 -8.13 11.65 12.75
CA LEU A 86 -7.85 13.03 12.41
C LEU A 86 -9.13 13.90 12.48
N ARG A 87 -10.16 13.48 11.76
CA ARG A 87 -11.47 14.12 11.75
C ARG A 87 -12.49 13.24 11.02
N ASP A 88 -13.71 13.15 11.53
CA ASP A 88 -14.81 12.36 10.98
C ASP A 88 -14.38 10.90 10.75
N ASP A 89 -14.29 10.44 9.51
CA ASP A 89 -13.79 9.11 9.14
C ASP A 89 -12.34 9.13 8.59
N LEU A 90 -11.68 10.29 8.63
CA LEU A 90 -10.30 10.42 8.22
C LEU A 90 -9.36 9.99 9.33
N VAL A 91 -8.46 9.08 9.01
CA VAL A 91 -7.47 8.55 9.93
C VAL A 91 -6.06 8.74 9.39
N VAL A 92 -5.11 8.89 10.30
CA VAL A 92 -3.69 9.04 9.99
C VAL A 92 -2.87 7.95 10.65
N ALA A 93 -1.97 7.35 9.91
CA ALA A 93 -0.94 6.45 10.40
C ALA A 93 0.14 6.24 9.33
N ARG A 94 1.24 5.62 9.70
CA ARG A 94 2.19 5.07 8.72
C ARG A 94 1.70 3.75 8.16
N ALA A 95 2.14 3.44 6.95
CA ALA A 95 1.96 2.11 6.33
C ALA A 95 0.50 1.65 6.27
N PHE A 96 -0.44 2.55 5.95
CA PHE A 96 -1.69 2.15 5.34
C PHE A 96 -1.41 1.44 4.02
N ASP A 97 -0.38 1.87 3.34
CA ASP A 97 0.33 1.19 2.27
C ASP A 97 1.20 0.04 2.80
N ASN A 98 0.83 -1.28 2.62
CA ASN A 98 -0.53 -1.68 2.29
C ASN A 98 -1.10 -2.62 3.36
N ARG A 99 -1.09 -2.21 4.64
CA ARG A 99 -1.75 -2.98 5.72
C ARG A 99 -3.26 -2.96 5.62
N VAL A 100 -3.82 -1.89 5.03
CA VAL A 100 -5.26 -1.82 4.79
C VAL A 100 -5.71 -2.86 3.77
N GLY A 101 -4.88 -3.20 2.80
CA GLY A 101 -5.16 -4.28 1.85
C GLY A 101 -5.22 -5.64 2.53
N THR A 102 -4.31 -5.93 3.45
CA THR A 102 -4.37 -7.16 4.25
C THR A 102 -5.68 -7.25 5.06
N TRP A 103 -6.11 -6.15 5.66
CA TRP A 103 -7.41 -6.09 6.34
C TRP A 103 -8.57 -6.29 5.35
N ALA A 104 -8.55 -5.62 4.20
CA ALA A 104 -9.63 -5.68 3.22
C ALA A 104 -9.85 -7.09 2.65
N VAL A 105 -8.78 -7.84 2.35
CA VAL A 105 -8.92 -9.22 1.86
C VAL A 105 -9.41 -10.17 2.96
N ALA A 106 -8.98 -10.00 4.21
CA ALA A 106 -9.49 -10.77 5.34
C ALA A 106 -10.98 -10.48 5.60
N GLU A 107 -11.37 -9.21 5.57
CA GLU A 107 -12.76 -8.78 5.71
C GLU A 107 -13.63 -9.27 4.55
N THR A 108 -13.11 -9.31 3.33
CA THR A 108 -13.77 -9.92 2.17
C THR A 108 -14.15 -11.37 2.45
N LEU A 109 -13.21 -12.17 2.98
CA LEU A 109 -13.47 -13.57 3.34
C LEU A 109 -14.53 -13.67 4.44
N ARG A 110 -14.47 -12.80 5.45
CA ARG A 110 -15.48 -12.75 6.52
C ARG A 110 -16.87 -12.46 5.96
N LEU A 111 -17.02 -11.48 5.07
CA LEU A 111 -18.29 -11.13 4.42
C LEU A 111 -18.84 -12.27 3.55
N LEU A 112 -18.00 -13.01 2.88
CA LEU A 112 -18.39 -14.17 2.09
C LEU A 112 -18.90 -15.30 2.98
N LYS A 113 -18.20 -15.59 4.08
CA LYS A 113 -18.57 -16.65 5.03
C LYS A 113 -19.86 -16.34 5.78
N THR A 114 -19.99 -15.13 6.29
CA THR A 114 -21.18 -14.71 7.09
C THR A 114 -22.42 -14.54 6.22
N GLY A 115 -22.25 -14.18 4.95
CA GLY A 115 -23.36 -13.99 4.01
C GLY A 115 -24.10 -15.26 3.61
N ARG A 116 -23.62 -16.44 3.97
CA ARG A 116 -24.23 -17.77 3.67
C ARG A 116 -24.63 -17.95 2.19
N VAL A 117 -23.94 -17.26 1.29
CA VAL A 117 -24.21 -17.32 -0.15
C VAL A 117 -23.41 -18.46 -0.75
N LYS A 118 -24.07 -19.30 -1.54
CA LYS A 118 -23.38 -20.32 -2.35
C LYS A 118 -22.56 -19.62 -3.42
N LEU A 119 -21.26 -19.82 -3.39
CA LEU A 119 -20.34 -19.33 -4.42
C LEU A 119 -20.22 -20.34 -5.55
N ASN A 120 -20.03 -19.84 -6.76
CA ASN A 120 -19.75 -20.65 -7.96
C ASN A 120 -18.25 -20.76 -8.27
N ALA A 121 -17.41 -20.20 -7.41
CA ALA A 121 -15.96 -20.19 -7.50
C ALA A 121 -15.34 -20.48 -6.12
N GLU A 122 -14.16 -21.05 -6.11
CA GLU A 122 -13.28 -21.05 -4.96
C GLU A 122 -12.67 -19.65 -4.81
N VAL A 123 -12.61 -19.14 -3.59
CA VAL A 123 -12.04 -17.82 -3.30
C VAL A 123 -10.85 -17.98 -2.37
N CYS A 124 -9.68 -17.64 -2.89
CA CYS A 124 -8.45 -17.57 -2.13
C CYS A 124 -8.16 -16.09 -1.79
N VAL A 125 -8.00 -15.77 -0.52
CA VAL A 125 -7.47 -14.46 -0.10
C VAL A 125 -6.00 -14.59 0.24
N VAL A 126 -5.21 -13.62 -0.19
CA VAL A 126 -3.76 -13.65 -0.08
C VAL A 126 -3.26 -12.35 0.54
N ALA A 127 -2.49 -12.48 1.61
CA ALA A 127 -1.65 -11.41 2.14
C ALA A 127 -0.20 -11.77 1.83
N ASN A 128 0.31 -11.29 0.71
CA ASN A 128 1.67 -11.58 0.28
C ASN A 128 2.68 -10.59 0.89
N THR A 129 3.94 -10.74 0.51
CA THR A 129 5.06 -9.95 1.04
C THR A 129 5.95 -9.44 -0.08
N MET A 130 6.82 -8.49 0.24
CA MET A 130 7.84 -7.98 -0.68
C MET A 130 7.27 -7.27 -1.92
N GLU A 131 6.11 -6.63 -1.79
CA GLU A 131 5.57 -5.74 -2.82
C GLU A 131 6.55 -4.58 -3.05
N GLU A 132 6.85 -3.81 -2.02
CA GLU A 132 7.68 -2.59 -1.98
C GLU A 132 9.12 -2.74 -2.49
N VAL A 133 9.57 -3.97 -2.69
CA VAL A 133 10.94 -4.28 -3.11
C VAL A 133 11.01 -5.07 -4.42
N GLY A 134 9.89 -5.21 -5.12
CA GLY A 134 9.86 -5.80 -6.46
C GLY A 134 8.77 -6.82 -6.73
N LEU A 135 7.63 -6.77 -6.03
CA LEU A 135 6.44 -7.58 -6.27
C LEU A 135 6.70 -9.10 -6.16
N PHE A 136 7.70 -9.50 -5.35
CA PHE A 136 8.20 -10.88 -5.35
C PHE A 136 7.17 -11.87 -4.80
N GLY A 137 6.44 -11.50 -3.76
CA GLY A 137 5.41 -12.34 -3.17
C GLY A 137 4.27 -12.61 -4.14
N ALA A 138 3.80 -11.58 -4.84
CA ALA A 138 2.74 -11.70 -5.84
C ALA A 138 3.13 -12.63 -6.99
N ARG A 139 4.35 -12.53 -7.50
CA ARG A 139 4.86 -13.42 -8.56
C ARG A 139 4.84 -14.89 -8.14
N GLN A 140 5.29 -15.17 -6.92
CA GLN A 140 5.37 -16.53 -6.41
C GLN A 140 3.99 -17.12 -6.17
N ILE A 141 3.10 -16.37 -5.51
CA ILE A 141 1.78 -16.89 -5.14
C ILE A 141 0.86 -17.01 -6.37
N ALA A 142 0.90 -16.07 -7.29
CA ALA A 142 0.14 -16.12 -8.53
C ALA A 142 0.56 -17.35 -9.39
N TYR A 143 1.88 -17.63 -9.43
CA TYR A 143 2.38 -18.82 -10.12
C TYR A 143 1.88 -20.12 -9.49
N SER A 144 1.85 -20.19 -8.16
CA SER A 144 1.47 -21.39 -7.41
C SER A 144 -0.03 -21.65 -7.43
N LEU A 145 -0.84 -20.60 -7.21
CA LEU A 145 -2.30 -20.70 -7.18
C LEU A 145 -2.90 -20.78 -8.59
N HIS A 146 -2.31 -20.09 -9.56
CA HIS A 146 -2.80 -20.01 -10.95
C HIS A 146 -4.31 -19.75 -11.03
N PRO A 147 -4.81 -18.66 -10.48
CA PRO A 147 -6.23 -18.36 -10.45
C PRO A 147 -6.77 -18.03 -11.86
N ASP A 148 -8.07 -18.30 -12.10
CA ASP A 148 -8.76 -17.91 -13.34
C ASP A 148 -8.96 -16.39 -13.46
N VAL A 149 -9.00 -15.69 -12.33
CA VAL A 149 -9.14 -14.23 -12.25
C VAL A 149 -8.55 -13.73 -10.91
N ALA A 150 -7.97 -12.56 -10.91
CA ALA A 150 -7.44 -11.92 -9.71
C ALA A 150 -8.02 -10.51 -9.51
N LEU A 151 -8.37 -10.18 -8.26
CA LEU A 151 -8.56 -8.81 -7.81
C LEU A 151 -7.42 -8.45 -6.86
N VAL A 152 -6.70 -7.42 -7.21
CA VAL A 152 -5.63 -6.86 -6.39
C VAL A 152 -6.17 -5.64 -5.66
N MET A 153 -5.82 -5.50 -4.40
CA MET A 153 -6.12 -4.33 -3.59
C MET A 153 -4.84 -3.63 -3.21
N ASP A 154 -4.76 -2.37 -3.52
CA ASP A 154 -3.65 -1.51 -3.15
C ASP A 154 -4.13 -0.12 -2.73
N VAL A 155 -3.22 0.79 -2.45
CA VAL A 155 -3.51 2.21 -2.30
C VAL A 155 -3.19 2.95 -3.60
N THR A 156 -3.76 4.15 -3.76
CA THR A 156 -3.40 5.05 -4.87
C THR A 156 -3.23 6.48 -4.37
N HIS A 157 -2.51 7.29 -5.13
CA HIS A 157 -2.25 8.68 -4.79
C HIS A 157 -3.53 9.51 -4.83
N ALA A 158 -4.01 9.96 -3.67
CA ALA A 158 -4.99 11.03 -3.64
C ALA A 158 -4.36 12.34 -4.12
N THR A 159 -5.13 13.15 -4.85
CA THR A 159 -4.65 14.40 -5.47
C THR A 159 -5.43 15.62 -4.98
N ASP A 160 -6.14 15.46 -3.88
CA ASP A 160 -7.06 16.45 -3.31
C ASP A 160 -6.40 17.34 -2.24
N TYR A 161 -5.07 17.50 -2.30
CA TYR A 161 -4.31 18.39 -1.43
C TYR A 161 -3.48 19.40 -2.25
N PRO A 162 -3.00 20.51 -1.63
CA PRO A 162 -2.27 21.55 -2.34
C PRO A 162 -1.02 21.03 -3.07
N THR A 163 -0.66 21.69 -4.18
CA THR A 163 0.56 21.46 -4.98
C THR A 163 0.58 20.22 -5.87
N VAL A 164 -0.46 19.43 -5.92
CA VAL A 164 -0.56 18.30 -6.87
C VAL A 164 -1.13 18.78 -8.20
N ASP A 165 -0.44 18.48 -9.30
CA ASP A 165 -0.94 18.77 -10.65
C ASP A 165 -1.92 17.68 -11.10
N LYS A 166 -3.20 17.99 -11.03
CA LYS A 166 -4.29 17.08 -11.42
C LYS A 166 -4.31 16.75 -12.92
N ARG A 167 -3.69 17.56 -13.76
CA ARG A 167 -3.57 17.27 -15.20
C ARG A 167 -2.62 16.11 -15.44
N GLN A 168 -1.64 15.93 -14.56
CA GLN A 168 -0.66 14.84 -14.62
C GLN A 168 -1.14 13.59 -13.87
N HIS A 169 -1.80 13.76 -12.71
CA HIS A 169 -2.05 12.69 -11.76
C HIS A 169 -3.54 12.33 -11.59
N GLY A 170 -4.45 12.97 -12.35
CA GLY A 170 -5.89 12.76 -12.19
C GLY A 170 -6.49 13.53 -11.01
N ASP A 171 -7.80 13.36 -10.78
CA ASP A 171 -8.54 14.00 -9.68
C ASP A 171 -9.13 12.95 -8.74
N ILE A 172 -8.29 12.34 -7.91
CA ILE A 172 -8.65 11.31 -6.94
C ILE A 172 -8.72 11.94 -5.54
N LYS A 173 -9.82 11.68 -4.83
CA LYS A 173 -10.12 12.31 -3.53
C LYS A 173 -10.35 11.26 -2.44
N VAL A 174 -9.80 11.50 -1.27
CA VAL A 174 -10.13 10.74 -0.07
C VAL A 174 -11.58 11.02 0.35
N GLY A 175 -12.34 10.01 0.72
CA GLY A 175 -13.74 10.14 1.13
C GLY A 175 -14.75 10.16 -0.03
N GLN A 176 -14.31 9.95 -1.27
CA GLN A 176 -15.19 9.90 -2.44
C GLN A 176 -15.34 8.48 -3.03
N GLY A 177 -14.92 7.47 -2.27
CA GLY A 177 -15.01 6.07 -2.66
C GLY A 177 -13.68 5.53 -3.20
N PRO A 178 -13.55 4.18 -3.28
CA PRO A 178 -12.39 3.52 -3.86
C PRO A 178 -12.22 3.84 -5.34
N THR A 179 -11.01 3.58 -5.85
CA THR A 179 -10.73 3.71 -7.29
C THR A 179 -10.73 2.36 -7.99
N VAL A 180 -10.95 2.41 -9.31
CA VAL A 180 -10.62 1.34 -10.23
C VAL A 180 -9.68 1.86 -11.30
N THR A 181 -8.70 1.05 -11.65
CA THR A 181 -7.67 1.42 -12.62
C THR A 181 -7.97 0.84 -13.99
N HIS A 182 -7.90 1.67 -15.04
CA HIS A 182 -8.07 1.28 -16.43
C HIS A 182 -6.73 1.19 -17.15
N GLY A 183 -6.65 0.31 -18.12
CA GLY A 183 -5.47 0.15 -18.99
C GLY A 183 -4.44 -0.83 -18.45
N ASN A 184 -3.43 -1.07 -19.26
CA ASN A 184 -2.31 -1.99 -19.03
C ASN A 184 -2.72 -3.36 -18.43
N CYS A 185 -2.29 -3.65 -17.21
CA CYS A 185 -2.52 -4.92 -16.50
C CYS A 185 -3.98 -5.14 -16.05
N ASN A 186 -4.85 -4.17 -16.22
CA ASN A 186 -6.25 -4.24 -15.81
C ASN A 186 -7.14 -4.76 -16.94
N HIS A 187 -7.66 -5.97 -16.75
CA HIS A 187 -8.49 -6.62 -17.77
C HIS A 187 -9.86 -5.94 -17.87
N PRO A 188 -10.28 -5.45 -19.06
CA PRO A 188 -11.47 -4.61 -19.21
C PRO A 188 -12.76 -5.28 -18.75
N GLU A 189 -12.92 -6.60 -18.97
CA GLU A 189 -14.12 -7.31 -18.51
C GLU A 189 -14.12 -7.54 -16.98
N VAL A 190 -12.96 -7.60 -16.35
CA VAL A 190 -12.83 -7.64 -14.88
C VAL A 190 -13.25 -6.30 -14.30
N ILE A 191 -12.69 -5.20 -14.80
CA ILE A 191 -13.04 -3.84 -14.35
C ILE A 191 -14.54 -3.57 -14.57
N LYS A 192 -15.07 -3.86 -15.74
CA LYS A 192 -16.50 -3.73 -16.02
C LYS A 192 -17.38 -4.51 -15.04
N ARG A 193 -16.95 -5.68 -14.60
CA ARG A 193 -17.65 -6.45 -13.57
C ARG A 193 -17.58 -5.76 -12.21
N VAL A 194 -16.45 -5.19 -11.83
CA VAL A 194 -16.31 -4.39 -10.60
C VAL A 194 -17.26 -3.20 -10.64
N GLU A 195 -17.32 -2.45 -11.74
CA GLU A 195 -18.24 -1.32 -11.94
C GLU A 195 -19.72 -1.72 -11.81
N GLN A 196 -20.11 -2.86 -12.40
CA GLN A 196 -21.46 -3.41 -12.26
C GLN A 196 -21.82 -3.74 -10.82
N VAL A 197 -20.87 -4.30 -10.09
CA VAL A 197 -21.01 -4.60 -8.66
C VAL A 197 -21.15 -3.31 -7.86
N ALA A 198 -20.29 -2.33 -8.09
CA ALA A 198 -20.34 -1.03 -7.42
C ALA A 198 -21.69 -0.33 -7.63
N LYS A 199 -22.19 -0.30 -8.87
CA LYS A 199 -23.52 0.25 -9.18
C LYS A 199 -24.63 -0.45 -8.40
N ARG A 200 -24.61 -1.77 -8.31
CA ARG A 200 -25.59 -2.56 -7.56
C ARG A 200 -25.53 -2.29 -6.06
N LEU A 201 -24.33 -2.11 -5.52
CA LEU A 201 -24.08 -1.82 -4.10
C LEU A 201 -24.22 -0.33 -3.76
N LYS A 202 -24.43 0.53 -4.76
CA LYS A 202 -24.47 1.99 -4.64
C LYS A 202 -23.17 2.56 -4.05
N ILE A 203 -22.04 1.95 -4.40
CA ILE A 203 -20.70 2.42 -4.06
C ILE A 203 -20.23 3.33 -5.19
N ASN A 204 -19.83 4.55 -4.84
CA ASN A 204 -19.20 5.45 -5.80
C ASN A 204 -17.79 4.95 -6.10
N LEU A 205 -17.43 4.87 -7.37
CA LEU A 205 -16.09 4.58 -7.83
C LEU A 205 -15.44 5.81 -8.43
N GLN A 206 -14.18 6.02 -8.12
CA GLN A 206 -13.33 6.94 -8.84
C GLN A 206 -12.54 6.15 -9.89
N HIS A 207 -12.15 6.82 -10.97
CA HIS A 207 -11.51 6.18 -12.12
C HIS A 207 -10.14 6.80 -12.35
N GLU A 208 -9.16 5.96 -12.53
CA GLU A 208 -7.82 6.34 -12.96
C GLU A 208 -7.38 5.50 -14.17
N ALA A 209 -6.44 5.98 -14.94
CA ALA A 209 -5.93 5.30 -16.12
C ALA A 209 -4.40 5.27 -16.12
N ILE A 210 -3.84 4.15 -16.50
CA ILE A 210 -2.40 3.95 -16.62
C ILE A 210 -2.04 3.44 -18.01
N SER A 211 -0.93 3.92 -18.55
CA SER A 211 -0.42 3.51 -19.85
C SER A 211 0.78 2.54 -19.77
N SER A 212 1.34 2.39 -18.57
CA SER A 212 2.54 1.55 -18.34
C SER A 212 2.31 0.64 -17.12
N THR A 213 3.20 0.63 -16.16
CA THR A 213 3.08 -0.15 -14.92
C THR A 213 2.18 0.55 -13.91
N SER A 214 1.43 -0.23 -13.13
CA SER A 214 0.64 0.28 -12.01
C SER A 214 1.50 0.56 -10.79
N GLY A 215 2.68 -0.09 -10.70
CA GLY A 215 3.50 -0.09 -9.50
C GLY A 215 2.95 -0.95 -8.37
N THR A 216 1.97 -1.82 -8.65
CA THR A 216 1.32 -2.69 -7.66
C THR A 216 1.50 -4.17 -8.01
N ASP A 217 1.09 -5.05 -7.13
CA ASP A 217 1.10 -6.49 -7.35
C ASP A 217 0.33 -6.93 -8.60
N THR A 218 -0.60 -6.10 -9.10
CA THR A 218 -1.33 -6.39 -10.35
C THR A 218 -0.38 -6.60 -11.52
N ASP A 219 0.71 -5.83 -11.59
CA ASP A 219 1.72 -5.96 -12.65
C ASP A 219 2.39 -7.34 -12.65
N ALA A 220 2.59 -7.93 -11.47
CA ALA A 220 3.21 -9.24 -11.34
C ALA A 220 2.21 -10.37 -11.58
N VAL A 221 0.98 -10.25 -11.08
CA VAL A 221 -0.08 -11.25 -11.27
C VAL A 221 -0.46 -11.37 -12.73
N PHE A 222 -0.70 -10.25 -13.39
CA PHE A 222 -1.08 -10.19 -14.80
C PHE A 222 -0.10 -10.93 -15.73
N TRP A 223 1.20 -10.83 -15.47
CA TRP A 223 2.24 -11.47 -16.29
C TRP A 223 2.50 -12.94 -15.99
N THR A 224 1.88 -13.47 -14.96
CA THR A 224 2.20 -14.83 -14.50
C THR A 224 1.68 -15.89 -15.47
N ARG A 225 2.56 -16.84 -15.82
CA ARG A 225 2.29 -17.94 -16.76
C ARG A 225 1.78 -17.44 -18.12
N GLY A 226 0.60 -17.85 -18.54
CA GLY A 226 -0.05 -17.42 -19.78
C GLY A 226 -0.89 -16.15 -19.66
N GLY A 227 -0.77 -15.45 -18.55
CA GLY A 227 -1.56 -14.27 -18.21
C GLY A 227 -2.77 -14.61 -17.33
N ILE A 228 -2.96 -13.83 -16.26
CA ILE A 228 -4.12 -13.95 -15.37
C ILE A 228 -4.96 -12.68 -15.52
N PRO A 229 -6.23 -12.76 -15.96
CA PRO A 229 -7.13 -11.61 -16.00
C PRO A 229 -7.18 -10.94 -14.63
N SER A 230 -6.74 -9.71 -14.53
CA SER A 230 -6.56 -9.02 -13.25
C SER A 230 -7.30 -7.68 -13.24
N GLY A 231 -7.68 -7.22 -12.05
CA GLY A 231 -8.23 -5.89 -11.83
C GLY A 231 -7.71 -5.30 -10.53
N LEU A 232 -7.38 -4.02 -10.55
CA LEU A 232 -6.91 -3.25 -9.41
C LEU A 232 -8.05 -2.40 -8.85
N ILE A 233 -8.27 -2.55 -7.55
CA ILE A 233 -9.13 -1.69 -6.73
C ILE A 233 -8.23 -1.01 -5.71
N SER A 234 -8.24 0.33 -5.66
CA SER A 234 -7.34 1.03 -4.76
C SER A 234 -8.05 1.94 -3.77
N LEU A 235 -7.43 2.12 -2.61
CA LEU A 235 -7.85 3.08 -1.60
C LEU A 235 -7.11 4.41 -1.82
N PRO A 236 -7.81 5.54 -2.01
CA PRO A 236 -7.16 6.84 -2.05
C PRO A 236 -6.39 7.12 -0.76
N ASN A 237 -5.11 7.43 -0.90
CA ASN A 237 -4.17 7.67 0.20
C ASN A 237 -3.41 8.98 -0.05
N ARG A 238 -3.48 9.94 0.90
CA ARG A 238 -2.65 11.13 0.87
C ARG A 238 -1.32 10.82 1.53
N TYR A 239 -0.26 11.44 1.02
CA TYR A 239 1.08 11.42 1.62
C TYR A 239 1.67 10.00 1.74
N MET A 240 1.35 9.15 0.76
CA MET A 240 1.88 7.78 0.63
C MET A 240 3.39 7.73 0.86
N HIS A 241 3.89 6.65 1.45
CA HIS A 241 5.30 6.45 1.84
C HIS A 241 5.81 7.47 2.89
N SER A 242 4.88 8.06 3.66
CA SER A 242 5.20 8.95 4.77
C SER A 242 4.72 8.40 6.12
N PRO A 243 5.17 8.94 7.25
CA PRO A 243 4.63 8.55 8.55
C PRO A 243 3.21 9.03 8.81
N VAL A 244 2.67 9.88 7.93
CA VAL A 244 1.38 10.56 8.11
C VAL A 244 0.44 10.29 6.93
N GLU A 245 0.37 9.07 6.48
CA GLU A 245 -0.59 8.66 5.47
C GLU A 245 -2.02 8.90 5.97
N VAL A 246 -2.89 9.43 5.09
CA VAL A 246 -4.28 9.75 5.44
C VAL A 246 -5.24 9.06 4.50
N VAL A 247 -6.17 8.30 5.08
CA VAL A 247 -7.23 7.59 4.34
C VAL A 247 -8.60 7.79 4.99
N SER A 248 -9.66 7.47 4.24
CA SER A 248 -11.03 7.40 4.76
C SER A 248 -11.37 5.96 5.14
N LEU A 249 -11.84 5.75 6.38
CA LEU A 249 -12.36 4.44 6.82
C LEU A 249 -13.59 4.02 6.03
N LYS A 250 -14.43 4.98 5.62
CA LYS A 250 -15.61 4.72 4.80
C LYS A 250 -15.22 4.19 3.43
N ASP A 251 -14.22 4.78 2.77
CA ASP A 251 -13.73 4.28 1.48
C ASP A 251 -13.12 2.88 1.66
N LEU A 252 -12.38 2.65 2.73
CA LEU A 252 -11.78 1.36 3.06
C LEU A 252 -12.84 0.26 3.24
N GLU A 253 -13.92 0.55 3.98
CA GLU A 253 -15.01 -0.41 4.22
C GLU A 253 -15.76 -0.81 2.94
N GLN A 254 -15.74 0.01 1.91
CA GLN A 254 -16.38 -0.29 0.64
C GLN A 254 -15.60 -1.31 -0.21
N ILE A 255 -14.28 -1.38 -0.06
CA ILE A 255 -13.43 -2.28 -0.84
C ILE A 255 -13.76 -3.77 -0.62
N PRO A 256 -13.83 -4.30 0.61
CA PRO A 256 -14.22 -5.69 0.82
C PRO A 256 -15.64 -6.00 0.38
N GLN A 257 -16.55 -5.01 0.40
CA GLN A 257 -17.89 -5.17 -0.15
C GLN A 257 -17.86 -5.35 -1.67
N LEU A 258 -17.03 -4.58 -2.39
CA LEU A 258 -16.81 -4.73 -3.83
C LEU A 258 -16.19 -6.09 -4.16
N MET A 259 -15.14 -6.49 -3.47
CA MET A 259 -14.45 -7.77 -3.70
C MET A 259 -15.39 -8.95 -3.42
N ALA A 260 -16.11 -8.93 -2.30
CA ALA A 260 -17.12 -9.95 -1.99
C ALA A 260 -18.28 -9.95 -3.00
N GLY A 261 -18.73 -8.78 -3.44
CA GLY A 261 -19.75 -8.62 -4.46
C GLY A 261 -19.31 -9.17 -5.81
N PHE A 262 -18.04 -8.96 -6.18
CA PHE A 262 -17.44 -9.55 -7.38
C PHE A 262 -17.46 -11.08 -7.30
N ALA A 263 -16.92 -11.66 -6.24
CA ALA A 263 -16.89 -13.11 -6.03
C ALA A 263 -18.30 -13.73 -6.10
N LYS A 264 -19.29 -13.10 -5.47
CA LYS A 264 -20.72 -13.52 -5.53
C LYS A 264 -21.33 -13.41 -6.93
N SER A 265 -20.79 -12.58 -7.80
CA SER A 265 -21.30 -12.34 -9.14
C SER A 265 -20.80 -13.36 -10.17
N LEU A 266 -19.78 -14.15 -9.83
CA LEU A 266 -19.17 -15.13 -10.73
C LEU A 266 -20.12 -16.28 -11.04
N LYS A 267 -20.11 -16.73 -12.29
CA LYS A 267 -20.85 -17.91 -12.75
C LYS A 267 -19.93 -19.12 -12.83
N LYS A 268 -20.48 -20.31 -12.73
CA LYS A 268 -19.71 -21.55 -12.88
C LYS A 268 -19.06 -21.62 -14.27
N GLY A 269 -17.76 -21.81 -14.32
CA GLY A 269 -16.99 -21.92 -15.56
C GLY A 269 -16.85 -20.60 -16.34
N GLU A 270 -17.10 -19.47 -15.71
CA GLU A 270 -16.93 -18.15 -16.32
C GLU A 270 -15.45 -17.88 -16.62
N GLN A 271 -15.19 -17.36 -17.80
CA GLN A 271 -13.86 -16.94 -18.23
C GLN A 271 -13.88 -15.47 -18.63
N PHE A 272 -12.89 -14.73 -18.16
CA PHE A 272 -12.69 -13.34 -18.56
C PHE A 272 -11.84 -13.32 -19.85
N LYS A 273 -12.51 -13.17 -20.98
CA LYS A 273 -11.87 -13.05 -22.30
C LYS A 273 -12.29 -11.76 -22.96
N VAL A 274 -11.37 -11.07 -23.56
CA VAL A 274 -11.68 -9.93 -24.43
C VAL A 274 -12.34 -10.49 -25.68
N LYS A 275 -13.52 -9.98 -26.01
CA LYS A 275 -14.17 -10.29 -27.31
C LYS A 275 -13.52 -9.38 -28.33
N ILE A 276 -12.80 -9.95 -29.25
CA ILE A 276 -12.23 -9.27 -30.43
C ILE A 276 -13.30 -9.20 -31.51
#